data_490ea1100d86544fa5d7fc54fc46200a
#
_entry.id   490ea1100d86544fa5d7fc54fc46200a
#
_cell.length_a   1.000
_cell.length_b   1.000
_cell.length_c   1.000
_cell.angle_alpha   90.00
_cell.angle_beta   90.00
_cell.angle_gamma   90.00
#
_symmetry.space_group_name_H-M   'P 1'
#
loop_
_entity.id
_entity.type
_entity.pdbx_description
1 polymer ?
#
loop_
_entity_poly.entity_id
_entity_poly.type
_entity_poly.pdbx_seq_one_letter_code
_entity_poly.pdbx_strand_id
1 'polypeptide(L)'
;LIEKGLKKRTAKHSGWVVYGGIMFMPHDPNQNTSQIMSEEFRITSFIINQLTNTYSDVEFPTHPEFGDLRPFLWHNYDKVGPHFRYSLRYTTYIELENDLSITEEKTSTYKNLNKSRRQEIRYGKKSGICTSRSDDIDLFINIYLETFNRQKIDLTYEPDTIRQILNSLSKAGNLLMFSSSTSDGKIGSMAAFAKDSKRSYYIFGANTSIARESQTGTMVLWDGFELLRHSGIKCVDLEGVNSPKRGYFKLSFGGELKPYYIIGIDGPE
;
A
#
# COMPACT_ATOMS: atom_id res chain seq x y z
N LEU A 1 -8.12 -6.57 -14.47
CA LEU A 1 -7.77 -6.33 -15.87
C LEU A 1 -8.79 -5.40 -16.49
N ILE A 2 -8.35 -4.32 -17.11
CA ILE A 2 -9.20 -3.35 -17.82
C ILE A 2 -8.92 -3.55 -19.31
N GLU A 3 -9.93 -3.98 -20.07
CA GLU A 3 -9.85 -4.13 -21.51
C GLU A 3 -10.26 -2.83 -22.20
N LYS A 4 -9.41 -2.24 -23.03
CA LYS A 4 -9.71 -1.04 -23.81
C LYS A 4 -9.41 -1.28 -25.30
N GLY A 5 -10.43 -1.11 -26.14
CA GLY A 5 -10.34 -0.86 -27.58
C GLY A 5 -10.34 -2.06 -28.53
N LEU A 6 -10.94 -1.86 -29.71
CA LEU A 6 -11.24 -2.87 -30.74
C LEU A 6 -10.04 -3.31 -31.61
N LYS A 7 -8.85 -2.70 -31.49
CA LYS A 7 -7.67 -3.02 -32.32
C LYS A 7 -6.38 -3.36 -31.57
N LYS A 8 -6.25 -2.98 -30.28
CA LYS A 8 -5.17 -3.43 -29.40
C LYS A 8 -5.80 -3.78 -28.05
N ARG A 9 -5.83 -5.05 -27.70
CA ARG A 9 -6.30 -5.48 -26.39
C ARG A 9 -5.22 -5.12 -25.36
N THR A 10 -5.60 -4.35 -24.35
CA THR A 10 -4.71 -3.91 -23.29
C THR A 10 -5.14 -4.52 -21.97
N ALA A 11 -4.21 -5.14 -21.27
CA ALA A 11 -4.38 -5.63 -19.91
C ALA A 11 -3.52 -4.81 -18.96
N LYS A 12 -4.09 -3.75 -18.41
CA LYS A 12 -3.40 -2.89 -17.44
C LYS A 12 -4.03 -2.99 -16.07
N HIS A 13 -3.18 -2.89 -15.07
CA HIS A 13 -3.59 -2.87 -13.69
C HIS A 13 -4.32 -1.56 -13.37
N SER A 14 -5.31 -1.63 -12.49
CA SER A 14 -5.97 -0.43 -11.96
C SER A 14 -5.01 0.30 -11.02
N GLY A 15 -4.82 1.59 -11.23
CA GLY A 15 -3.97 2.42 -10.37
C GLY A 15 -4.43 2.53 -8.89
N TRP A 16 -5.60 1.97 -8.58
CA TRP A 16 -6.17 1.97 -7.22
C TRP A 16 -5.61 0.88 -6.31
N VAL A 17 -5.07 -0.17 -6.88
CA VAL A 17 -4.50 -1.30 -6.15
C VAL A 17 -3.00 -1.29 -6.41
N VAL A 18 -2.20 -1.20 -5.37
CA VAL A 18 -0.74 -1.06 -5.50
C VAL A 18 -0.12 -2.34 -6.04
N TYR A 19 -0.69 -3.49 -5.69
CA TYR A 19 -0.21 -4.80 -6.09
C TYR A 19 -1.28 -5.58 -6.83
N GLY A 20 -0.84 -6.43 -7.74
CA GLY A 20 -1.69 -7.32 -8.51
C GLY A 20 -0.90 -8.50 -9.04
N GLY A 21 -1.26 -8.97 -10.21
CA GLY A 21 -0.54 -10.03 -10.89
C GLY A 21 -0.92 -11.42 -10.41
N ILE A 22 0.07 -12.29 -10.33
CA ILE A 22 -0.12 -13.72 -10.08
C ILE A 22 -0.04 -13.99 -8.58
N MET A 23 -1.04 -14.70 -8.07
CA MET A 23 -1.05 -15.25 -6.72
C MET A 23 -1.21 -16.76 -6.81
N PHE A 24 -0.40 -17.48 -6.03
CA PHE A 24 -0.48 -18.93 -5.96
C PHE A 24 -1.40 -19.37 -4.82
N MET A 25 -2.12 -20.45 -5.04
CA MET A 25 -2.81 -21.13 -3.96
C MET A 25 -1.77 -21.79 -3.03
N PRO A 26 -2.14 -22.08 -1.77
CA PRO A 26 -1.24 -22.80 -0.88
C PRO A 26 -0.75 -24.10 -1.54
N HIS A 27 0.55 -24.36 -1.44
CA HIS A 27 1.18 -25.56 -1.99
C HIS A 27 0.85 -26.80 -1.15
N ASP A 28 1.00 -27.97 -1.78
CA ASP A 28 0.92 -29.24 -1.05
C ASP A 28 2.02 -29.28 0.03
N PRO A 29 1.70 -29.54 1.29
CA PRO A 29 2.69 -29.60 2.38
C PRO A 29 3.81 -30.64 2.17
N ASN A 30 3.62 -31.60 1.29
CA ASN A 30 4.62 -32.61 0.94
C ASN A 30 5.61 -32.16 -0.14
N GLN A 31 5.38 -31.02 -0.78
CA GLN A 31 6.31 -30.49 -1.79
C GLN A 31 7.56 -29.89 -1.12
N ASN A 32 8.72 -30.18 -1.69
CA ASN A 32 9.95 -29.50 -1.33
C ASN A 32 10.10 -28.17 -2.13
N THR A 33 11.03 -27.33 -1.72
CA THR A 33 11.27 -26.01 -2.31
C THR A 33 11.49 -26.06 -3.84
N SER A 34 12.21 -27.08 -4.35
CA SER A 34 12.47 -27.24 -5.78
C SER A 34 11.19 -27.55 -6.57
N GLN A 35 10.31 -28.37 -6.00
CA GLN A 35 9.03 -28.72 -6.61
C GLN A 35 8.10 -27.50 -6.65
N ILE A 36 8.01 -26.75 -5.56
CA ILE A 36 7.23 -25.51 -5.46
C ILE A 36 7.73 -24.52 -6.52
N MET A 37 9.02 -24.25 -6.55
CA MET A 37 9.63 -23.31 -7.50
C MET A 37 9.38 -23.73 -8.96
N SER A 38 9.47 -25.03 -9.26
CA SER A 38 9.22 -25.54 -10.62
C SER A 38 7.73 -25.43 -11.00
N GLU A 39 6.83 -25.63 -10.07
CA GLU A 39 5.39 -25.49 -10.27
C GLU A 39 5.01 -24.01 -10.52
N GLU A 40 5.46 -23.11 -9.66
CA GLU A 40 5.23 -21.66 -9.80
C GLU A 40 5.78 -21.13 -11.12
N PHE A 41 6.98 -21.56 -11.51
CA PHE A 41 7.58 -21.22 -12.80
C PHE A 41 6.70 -21.68 -13.97
N ARG A 42 6.21 -22.92 -13.94
CA ARG A 42 5.35 -23.48 -14.99
C ARG A 42 3.99 -22.76 -15.08
N ILE A 43 3.37 -22.49 -13.92
CA ILE A 43 2.10 -21.75 -13.85
C ILE A 43 2.29 -20.33 -14.42
N THR A 44 3.34 -19.64 -13.98
CA THR A 44 3.65 -18.29 -14.44
C THR A 44 3.90 -18.26 -15.95
N SER A 45 4.69 -19.21 -16.48
CA SER A 45 4.95 -19.32 -17.91
C SER A 45 3.68 -19.58 -18.72
N PHE A 46 2.78 -20.41 -18.20
CA PHE A 46 1.48 -20.64 -18.83
C PHE A 46 0.64 -19.35 -18.90
N ILE A 47 0.55 -18.61 -17.77
CA ILE A 47 -0.19 -17.34 -17.70
C ILE A 47 0.41 -16.32 -18.68
N ILE A 48 1.73 -16.20 -18.74
CA ILE A 48 2.44 -15.31 -19.66
C ILE A 48 2.04 -15.63 -21.11
N ASN A 49 2.05 -16.89 -21.52
CA ASN A 49 1.65 -17.30 -22.86
C ASN A 49 0.18 -16.93 -23.17
N GLN A 50 -0.73 -17.10 -22.20
CA GLN A 50 -2.13 -16.70 -22.39
C GLN A 50 -2.27 -15.17 -22.50
N LEU A 51 -1.55 -14.41 -21.69
CA LEU A 51 -1.57 -12.95 -21.74
C LEU A 51 -1.04 -12.43 -23.07
N THR A 52 0.10 -12.92 -23.54
CA THR A 52 0.74 -12.45 -24.78
C THR A 52 0.00 -12.88 -26.04
N ASN A 53 -0.74 -14.00 -25.98
CA ASN A 53 -1.63 -14.41 -27.08
C ASN A 53 -2.92 -13.58 -27.16
N THR A 54 -3.34 -12.98 -26.04
CA THR A 54 -4.62 -12.27 -25.94
C THR A 54 -4.46 -10.76 -26.01
N TYR A 55 -3.39 -10.23 -25.42
CA TYR A 55 -3.16 -8.80 -25.24
C TYR A 55 -1.84 -8.38 -25.88
N SER A 56 -1.86 -7.25 -26.59
CA SER A 56 -0.67 -6.64 -27.18
C SER A 56 0.06 -5.68 -26.23
N ASP A 57 -0.61 -5.22 -25.19
CA ASP A 57 -0.07 -4.30 -24.19
C ASP A 57 -0.49 -4.81 -22.81
N VAL A 58 0.49 -5.21 -22.00
CA VAL A 58 0.29 -5.79 -20.67
C VAL A 58 1.13 -5.02 -19.67
N GLU A 59 0.53 -4.56 -18.57
CA GLU A 59 1.26 -3.94 -17.49
C GLU A 59 0.57 -4.22 -16.15
N PHE A 60 1.31 -4.72 -15.18
CA PHE A 60 0.82 -4.92 -13.81
C PHE A 60 1.96 -4.91 -12.79
N PRO A 61 1.71 -4.42 -11.56
CA PRO A 61 2.62 -4.57 -10.44
C PRO A 61 2.51 -5.96 -9.85
N THR A 62 3.64 -6.56 -9.48
CA THR A 62 3.66 -7.81 -8.71
C THR A 62 3.43 -7.54 -7.22
N HIS A 63 3.00 -8.55 -6.49
CA HIS A 63 3.03 -8.51 -5.03
C HIS A 63 4.50 -8.59 -4.54
N PRO A 64 4.91 -7.94 -3.43
CA PRO A 64 6.26 -8.03 -2.90
C PRO A 64 6.75 -9.46 -2.59
N GLU A 65 5.84 -10.38 -2.32
CA GLU A 65 6.17 -11.80 -2.10
C GLU A 65 6.37 -12.59 -3.42
N PHE A 66 6.10 -11.99 -4.58
CA PHE A 66 6.34 -12.59 -5.89
C PHE A 66 7.80 -12.36 -6.28
N GLY A 67 8.66 -13.32 -5.98
CA GLY A 67 10.12 -13.17 -6.13
C GLY A 67 10.71 -13.70 -7.43
N ASP A 68 10.07 -14.62 -8.14
CA ASP A 68 10.64 -15.27 -9.33
C ASP A 68 10.20 -14.61 -10.64
N LEU A 69 11.04 -13.72 -11.17
CA LEU A 69 10.79 -13.04 -12.45
C LEU A 69 11.30 -13.82 -13.66
N ARG A 70 11.99 -14.95 -13.50
CA ARG A 70 12.55 -15.71 -14.61
C ARG A 70 11.55 -16.06 -15.70
N PRO A 71 10.29 -16.45 -15.41
CA PRO A 71 9.32 -16.74 -16.47
C PRO A 71 9.08 -15.57 -17.42
N PHE A 72 9.08 -14.33 -16.90
CA PHE A 72 8.97 -13.12 -17.71
C PHE A 72 10.27 -12.84 -18.47
N LEU A 73 11.43 -12.93 -17.81
CA LEU A 73 12.73 -12.62 -18.37
C LEU A 73 13.14 -13.64 -19.45
N TRP A 74 12.68 -14.88 -19.35
CA TRP A 74 12.99 -15.94 -20.29
C TRP A 74 11.96 -16.09 -21.41
N HIS A 75 10.86 -15.33 -21.35
CA HIS A 75 9.90 -15.32 -22.45
C HIS A 75 10.55 -14.80 -23.74
N ASN A 76 10.56 -15.61 -24.80
CA ASN A 76 11.23 -15.31 -26.06
C ASN A 76 12.75 -15.05 -25.96
N TYR A 77 13.46 -15.59 -24.95
CA TYR A 77 14.87 -15.29 -24.66
C TYR A 77 15.79 -15.32 -25.90
N ASP A 78 15.68 -16.37 -26.73
CA ASP A 78 16.45 -16.53 -27.97
C ASP A 78 15.55 -16.44 -29.23
N LYS A 79 14.40 -15.80 -29.15
CA LYS A 79 13.40 -15.75 -30.23
C LYS A 79 13.05 -14.31 -30.59
N VAL A 80 12.62 -14.12 -31.83
CA VAL A 80 11.99 -12.89 -32.27
C VAL A 80 10.58 -12.83 -31.66
N GLY A 81 10.26 -11.73 -31.00
CA GLY A 81 8.95 -11.53 -30.38
C GLY A 81 9.01 -10.49 -29.25
N PRO A 82 7.88 -10.18 -28.64
CA PRO A 82 7.83 -9.23 -27.56
C PRO A 82 8.55 -9.77 -26.32
N HIS A 83 9.28 -8.90 -25.63
CA HIS A 83 9.97 -9.19 -24.38
C HIS A 83 9.34 -8.40 -23.24
N PHE A 84 9.34 -8.98 -22.04
CA PHE A 84 8.90 -8.27 -20.85
C PHE A 84 10.01 -7.36 -20.33
N ARG A 85 9.58 -6.19 -19.88
CA ARG A 85 10.38 -5.23 -19.10
C ARG A 85 9.89 -5.22 -17.68
N TYR A 86 10.76 -4.81 -16.78
CA TYR A 86 10.38 -4.58 -15.39
C TYR A 86 10.98 -3.29 -14.87
N SER A 87 10.27 -2.65 -13.95
CA SER A 87 10.80 -1.55 -13.14
C SER A 87 10.67 -1.89 -11.66
N LEU A 88 11.76 -1.63 -10.93
CA LEU A 88 11.84 -1.87 -9.50
C LEU A 88 11.10 -0.76 -8.74
N ARG A 89 10.26 -1.15 -7.79
CA ARG A 89 9.54 -0.29 -6.85
C ARG A 89 9.73 -0.81 -5.44
N TYR A 90 9.39 0.03 -4.47
CA TYR A 90 9.50 -0.32 -3.07
C TYR A 90 8.25 0.05 -2.30
N THR A 91 7.91 -0.80 -1.34
CA THR A 91 7.00 -0.52 -0.25
C THR A 91 7.70 -0.70 1.09
N THR A 92 7.00 -0.46 2.21
CA THR A 92 7.54 -0.71 3.54
C THR A 92 6.48 -1.35 4.45
N TYR A 93 6.88 -2.40 5.14
CA TYR A 93 6.04 -3.16 6.07
C TYR A 93 6.40 -2.81 7.52
N ILE A 94 5.40 -2.45 8.29
CA ILE A 94 5.51 -2.26 9.74
C ILE A 94 4.96 -3.52 10.40
N GLU A 95 5.85 -4.31 11.00
CA GLU A 95 5.43 -5.43 11.84
C GLU A 95 4.95 -4.90 13.19
N LEU A 96 3.73 -5.25 13.56
CA LEU A 96 3.13 -4.84 14.82
C LEU A 96 3.36 -5.92 15.89
N GLU A 97 3.69 -5.49 17.09
CA GLU A 97 3.89 -6.38 18.23
C GLU A 97 2.59 -7.11 18.57
N ASN A 98 2.63 -8.44 18.67
CA ASN A 98 1.46 -9.25 18.96
C ASN A 98 1.10 -9.31 20.44
N ASP A 99 2.07 -9.14 21.32
CA ASP A 99 1.87 -9.15 22.77
C ASP A 99 1.33 -7.81 23.24
N LEU A 100 0.03 -7.75 23.50
CA LEU A 100 -0.65 -6.55 23.99
C LEU A 100 -0.27 -6.14 25.43
N SER A 101 0.43 -6.99 26.18
CA SER A 101 0.94 -6.65 27.50
C SER A 101 2.18 -5.73 27.43
N ILE A 102 2.85 -5.69 26.29
CA ILE A 102 4.02 -4.84 26.06
C ILE A 102 3.55 -3.41 25.86
N THR A 103 4.07 -2.51 26.71
CA THR A 103 3.80 -1.07 26.56
C THR A 103 4.36 -0.55 25.25
N GLU A 104 3.67 0.40 24.64
CA GLU A 104 3.98 1.00 23.33
C GLU A 104 5.48 1.30 23.13
N GLU A 105 6.11 1.96 24.11
CA GLU A 105 7.51 2.38 24.04
C GLU A 105 8.52 1.22 24.07
N LYS A 106 8.08 0.04 24.50
CA LYS A 106 8.89 -1.18 24.55
C LYS A 106 8.72 -2.04 23.31
N THR A 107 7.73 -1.75 22.45
CA THR A 107 7.49 -2.51 21.22
C THR A 107 8.68 -2.43 20.26
N SER A 108 8.85 -3.44 19.44
CA SER A 108 9.81 -3.44 18.33
C SER A 108 9.50 -2.30 17.35
N THR A 109 8.21 -2.05 17.08
CA THR A 109 7.74 -0.94 16.26
C THR A 109 8.26 0.41 16.73
N TYR A 110 8.12 0.73 18.03
CA TYR A 110 8.63 1.99 18.59
C TYR A 110 10.16 2.09 18.55
N LYS A 111 10.87 1.02 18.84
CA LYS A 111 12.35 0.99 18.81
C LYS A 111 12.91 1.24 17.41
N ASN A 112 12.19 0.83 16.36
CA ASN A 112 12.61 0.99 14.97
C ASN A 112 12.31 2.39 14.40
N LEU A 113 11.49 3.21 15.07
CA LEU A 113 11.25 4.59 14.65
C LEU A 113 12.57 5.39 14.58
N ASN A 114 12.68 6.27 13.61
CA ASN A 114 13.80 7.21 13.62
C ASN A 114 13.67 8.22 14.79
N LYS A 115 14.77 8.95 15.10
CA LYS A 115 14.81 9.89 16.23
C LYS A 115 13.75 10.99 16.13
N SER A 116 13.56 11.58 14.96
CA SER A 116 12.59 12.67 14.76
C SER A 116 11.17 12.17 14.97
N ARG A 117 10.84 10.97 14.49
CA ARG A 117 9.50 10.40 14.65
C ARG A 117 9.17 10.12 16.11
N ARG A 118 10.12 9.54 16.87
CA ARG A 118 9.94 9.37 18.32
C ARG A 118 9.75 10.70 19.05
N GLN A 119 10.44 11.75 18.60
CA GLN A 119 10.30 13.07 19.18
C GLN A 119 8.91 13.67 18.89
N GLU A 120 8.42 13.57 17.65
CA GLU A 120 7.09 14.06 17.27
C GLU A 120 5.98 13.33 18.02
N ILE A 121 6.09 12.01 18.20
CA ILE A 121 5.14 11.22 19.00
C ILE A 121 5.10 11.71 20.44
N ARG A 122 6.26 11.92 21.07
CA ARG A 122 6.32 12.44 22.44
C ARG A 122 5.71 13.84 22.56
N TYR A 123 5.96 14.71 21.58
CA TYR A 123 5.38 16.05 21.57
C TYR A 123 3.87 15.99 21.30
N GLY A 124 3.41 15.17 20.39
CA GLY A 124 1.98 14.98 20.14
C GLY A 124 1.24 14.53 21.39
N LYS A 125 1.76 13.51 22.09
CA LYS A 125 1.20 13.06 23.38
C LYS A 125 1.20 14.17 24.45
N LYS A 126 2.32 14.89 24.60
CA LYS A 126 2.42 15.99 25.56
C LYS A 126 1.45 17.13 25.24
N SER A 127 1.17 17.39 23.97
CA SER A 127 0.24 18.43 23.52
C SER A 127 -1.22 18.00 23.56
N GLY A 128 -1.51 16.79 24.03
CA GLY A 128 -2.86 16.28 24.15
C GLY A 128 -3.53 15.95 22.80
N ILE A 129 -2.73 15.57 21.79
CA ILE A 129 -3.27 15.06 20.54
C ILE A 129 -4.03 13.76 20.83
N CYS A 130 -5.23 13.66 20.30
CA CYS A 130 -6.09 12.49 20.44
C CYS A 130 -6.43 11.91 19.08
N THR A 131 -6.23 10.62 18.94
CA THR A 131 -6.61 9.88 17.73
C THR A 131 -7.73 8.90 18.05
N SER A 132 -8.77 8.89 17.21
CA SER A 132 -9.91 8.00 17.35
C SER A 132 -10.31 7.41 16.01
N ARG A 133 -11.09 6.32 16.06
CA ARG A 133 -11.74 5.78 14.87
C ARG A 133 -12.75 6.79 14.32
N SER A 134 -12.82 6.90 13.01
CA SER A 134 -13.77 7.73 12.29
C SER A 134 -14.41 6.94 11.16
N ASP A 135 -15.71 7.10 10.98
CA ASP A 135 -16.44 6.55 9.84
C ASP A 135 -16.93 7.66 8.88
N ASP A 136 -16.51 8.92 9.12
CA ASP A 136 -16.91 10.09 8.33
C ASP A 136 -16.10 10.21 7.04
N ILE A 137 -16.58 9.55 5.99
CA ILE A 137 -15.97 9.57 4.66
C ILE A 137 -16.07 10.97 4.03
N ASP A 138 -17.14 11.71 4.28
CA ASP A 138 -17.32 13.05 3.71
C ASP A 138 -16.31 14.04 4.28
N LEU A 139 -16.11 14.01 5.58
CA LEU A 139 -15.06 14.79 6.24
C LEU A 139 -13.67 14.41 5.70
N PHE A 140 -13.41 13.11 5.53
CA PHE A 140 -12.14 12.64 4.95
C PHE A 140 -11.90 13.25 3.55
N ILE A 141 -12.91 13.20 2.67
CA ILE A 141 -12.82 13.75 1.31
C ILE A 141 -12.57 15.26 1.35
N ASN A 142 -13.27 16.00 2.22
CA ASN A 142 -13.07 17.45 2.34
C ASN A 142 -11.63 17.80 2.75
N ILE A 143 -11.07 17.12 3.75
CA ILE A 143 -9.67 17.32 4.20
C ILE A 143 -8.68 16.85 3.13
N TYR A 144 -9.00 15.79 2.39
CA TYR A 144 -8.17 15.30 1.28
C TYR A 144 -8.06 16.37 0.18
N LEU A 145 -9.17 16.97 -0.23
CA LEU A 145 -9.20 18.09 -1.18
C LEU A 145 -8.40 19.30 -0.67
N GLU A 146 -8.57 19.68 0.58
CA GLU A 146 -7.79 20.76 1.20
C GLU A 146 -6.28 20.48 1.11
N THR A 147 -5.88 19.22 1.33
CA THR A 147 -4.47 18.81 1.26
C THR A 147 -3.87 19.09 -0.13
N PHE A 148 -4.56 18.73 -1.20
CA PHE A 148 -4.09 18.90 -2.57
C PHE A 148 -4.11 20.36 -3.02
N ASN A 149 -5.19 21.08 -2.72
CA ASN A 149 -5.32 22.51 -3.00
C ASN A 149 -4.19 23.32 -2.36
N ARG A 150 -3.89 23.05 -1.08
CA ARG A 150 -2.80 23.73 -0.36
C ARG A 150 -1.43 23.43 -0.95
N GLN A 151 -1.20 22.20 -1.42
CA GLN A 151 0.07 21.80 -2.02
C GLN A 151 0.19 22.23 -3.50
N LYS A 152 -0.86 22.74 -4.10
CA LYS A 152 -0.95 23.10 -5.54
C LYS A 152 -0.54 21.91 -6.42
N ILE A 153 -1.02 20.71 -6.09
CA ILE A 153 -0.78 19.46 -6.79
C ILE A 153 -2.11 18.99 -7.37
N ASP A 154 -2.09 18.51 -8.60
CA ASP A 154 -3.27 17.93 -9.23
C ASP A 154 -3.72 16.68 -8.45
N LEU A 155 -5.02 16.50 -8.37
CA LEU A 155 -5.60 15.30 -7.78
C LEU A 155 -5.16 14.08 -8.59
N THR A 156 -4.60 13.12 -7.91
CA THR A 156 -4.27 11.82 -8.54
C THR A 156 -5.54 11.09 -8.95
N TYR A 157 -6.62 11.36 -8.22
CA TYR A 157 -7.91 10.69 -8.40
C TYR A 157 -9.06 11.64 -8.12
N GLU A 158 -10.16 11.45 -8.87
CA GLU A 158 -11.38 12.21 -8.65
C GLU A 158 -11.98 11.89 -7.26
N PRO A 159 -12.47 12.92 -6.53
CA PRO A 159 -13.01 12.77 -5.18
C PRO A 159 -14.13 11.74 -5.09
N ASP A 160 -15.03 11.70 -6.07
CA ASP A 160 -16.13 10.74 -6.12
C ASP A 160 -15.65 9.30 -6.28
N THR A 161 -14.54 9.09 -6.98
CA THR A 161 -13.95 7.76 -7.10
C THR A 161 -13.35 7.32 -5.77
N ILE A 162 -12.65 8.21 -5.05
CA ILE A 162 -12.14 7.91 -3.70
C ILE A 162 -13.32 7.59 -2.76
N ARG A 163 -14.38 8.37 -2.81
CA ARG A 163 -15.61 8.14 -2.05
C ARG A 163 -16.21 6.76 -2.31
N GLN A 164 -16.31 6.38 -3.59
CA GLN A 164 -16.84 5.05 -3.98
C GLN A 164 -15.97 3.91 -3.44
N ILE A 165 -14.65 4.04 -3.49
CA ILE A 165 -13.70 3.06 -2.94
C ILE A 165 -13.88 2.93 -1.42
N LEU A 166 -13.86 4.05 -0.69
CA LEU A 166 -14.01 4.05 0.76
C LEU A 166 -15.36 3.46 1.18
N ASN A 167 -16.44 3.84 0.51
CA ASN A 167 -17.78 3.27 0.75
C ASN A 167 -17.83 1.75 0.48
N SER A 168 -17.18 1.29 -0.59
CA SER A 168 -17.14 -0.13 -0.93
C SER A 168 -16.37 -0.94 0.11
N LEU A 169 -15.22 -0.43 0.54
CA LEU A 169 -14.43 -1.02 1.62
C LEU A 169 -15.18 -1.03 2.95
N SER A 170 -15.89 0.06 3.27
CA SER A 170 -16.71 0.17 4.47
C SER A 170 -17.85 -0.86 4.49
N LYS A 171 -18.59 -0.97 3.38
CA LYS A 171 -19.67 -1.97 3.23
C LYS A 171 -19.17 -3.40 3.35
N ALA A 172 -17.93 -3.67 2.88
CA ALA A 172 -17.29 -4.97 3.01
C ALA A 172 -16.68 -5.23 4.40
N GLY A 173 -16.71 -4.26 5.34
CA GLY A 173 -16.08 -4.36 6.65
C GLY A 173 -14.54 -4.31 6.60
N ASN A 174 -13.97 -3.84 5.49
CA ASN A 174 -12.53 -3.82 5.22
C ASN A 174 -11.91 -2.41 5.28
N LEU A 175 -12.67 -1.39 5.71
CA LEU A 175 -12.18 -0.03 5.92
C LEU A 175 -11.93 0.22 7.41
N LEU A 176 -10.76 0.78 7.72
CA LEU A 176 -10.44 1.34 9.02
C LEU A 176 -9.94 2.77 8.80
N MET A 177 -10.69 3.76 9.31
CA MET A 177 -10.27 5.15 9.26
C MET A 177 -10.03 5.69 10.66
N PHE A 178 -9.06 6.58 10.76
CA PHE A 178 -8.72 7.28 12.00
C PHE A 178 -8.64 8.77 11.75
N SER A 179 -9.03 9.55 12.75
CA SER A 179 -8.87 11.00 12.78
C SER A 179 -8.05 11.40 13.99
N SER A 180 -7.14 12.35 13.82
CA SER A 180 -6.31 12.90 14.89
C SER A 180 -6.59 14.37 15.06
N SER A 181 -6.92 14.78 16.28
CA SER A 181 -7.28 16.14 16.66
C SER A 181 -6.36 16.71 17.73
N THR A 182 -6.25 18.03 17.74
CA THR A 182 -5.59 18.80 18.78
C THR A 182 -6.42 18.80 20.07
N SER A 183 -5.82 19.20 21.19
CA SER A 183 -6.50 19.27 22.50
C SER A 183 -7.72 20.19 22.54
N ASP A 184 -7.81 21.17 21.62
CA ASP A 184 -8.99 22.02 21.42
C ASP A 184 -10.02 21.43 20.44
N GLY A 185 -9.85 20.16 20.05
CA GLY A 185 -10.81 19.41 19.24
C GLY A 185 -10.73 19.64 17.72
N LYS A 186 -9.75 20.43 17.23
CA LYS A 186 -9.61 20.65 15.79
C LYS A 186 -8.96 19.44 15.12
N ILE A 187 -9.61 18.88 14.11
CA ILE A 187 -9.06 17.78 13.32
C ILE A 187 -7.90 18.29 12.45
N GLY A 188 -6.73 17.72 12.64
CA GLY A 188 -5.53 18.04 11.87
C GLY A 188 -5.26 17.03 10.77
N SER A 189 -5.53 15.74 11.02
CA SER A 189 -5.18 14.68 10.06
C SER A 189 -6.16 13.53 10.12
N MET A 190 -6.36 12.87 8.96
CA MET A 190 -7.06 11.59 8.87
C MET A 190 -6.25 10.60 8.05
N ALA A 191 -6.40 9.31 8.37
CA ALA A 191 -5.77 8.20 7.68
C ALA A 191 -6.79 7.11 7.39
N ALA A 192 -6.79 6.60 6.16
CA ALA A 192 -7.62 5.48 5.74
C ALA A 192 -6.77 4.26 5.43
N PHE A 193 -7.19 3.12 5.97
CA PHE A 193 -6.56 1.83 5.80
C PHE A 193 -7.57 0.83 5.24
N ALA A 194 -7.18 0.13 4.19
CA ALA A 194 -7.85 -1.10 3.81
C ALA A 194 -7.26 -2.26 4.62
N LYS A 195 -8.02 -3.33 4.82
CA LYS A 195 -7.50 -4.55 5.46
C LYS A 195 -7.94 -5.80 4.71
N ASP A 196 -7.14 -6.83 4.79
CA ASP A 196 -7.48 -8.21 4.46
C ASP A 196 -7.32 -9.12 5.69
N SER A 197 -7.23 -10.44 5.48
CA SER A 197 -7.06 -11.41 6.55
C SER A 197 -5.64 -11.44 7.15
N LYS A 198 -4.65 -10.80 6.51
CA LYS A 198 -3.24 -10.88 6.90
C LYS A 198 -2.69 -9.54 7.39
N ARG A 199 -3.07 -8.45 6.72
CA ARG A 199 -2.46 -7.12 6.95
C ARG A 199 -3.43 -5.98 6.71
N SER A 200 -3.00 -4.78 7.07
CA SER A 200 -3.66 -3.54 6.75
C SER A 200 -2.80 -2.70 5.80
N TYR A 201 -3.41 -1.94 4.91
CA TYR A 201 -2.77 -1.15 3.86
C TYR A 201 -3.11 0.32 4.05
N TYR A 202 -2.13 1.18 4.21
CA TYR A 202 -2.32 2.63 4.30
C TYR A 202 -2.61 3.22 2.92
N ILE A 203 -3.88 3.30 2.57
CA ILE A 203 -4.33 3.67 1.22
C ILE A 203 -4.41 5.19 0.98
N PHE A 204 -4.86 5.98 1.98
CA PHE A 204 -4.98 7.43 1.85
C PHE A 204 -4.68 8.15 3.15
N GLY A 205 -4.08 9.33 3.02
CA GLY A 205 -3.89 10.30 4.11
C GLY A 205 -4.41 11.67 3.73
N ALA A 206 -5.06 12.33 4.66
CA ALA A 206 -5.61 13.67 4.49
C ALA A 206 -5.16 14.58 5.65
N ASN A 207 -4.74 15.81 5.35
CA ASN A 207 -4.17 16.72 6.33
C ASN A 207 -4.71 18.14 6.13
N THR A 208 -5.19 18.75 7.20
CA THR A 208 -5.54 20.18 7.22
C THR A 208 -4.28 21.05 7.30
N SER A 209 -4.46 22.36 7.30
CA SER A 209 -3.34 23.32 7.42
C SER A 209 -2.56 23.19 8.72
N ILE A 210 -3.22 22.81 9.82
CA ILE A 210 -2.59 22.70 11.16
C ILE A 210 -1.79 21.41 11.37
N ALA A 211 -1.94 20.41 10.49
CA ALA A 211 -1.38 19.06 10.68
C ALA A 211 0.13 19.05 10.95
N ARG A 212 0.89 19.93 10.28
CA ARG A 212 2.35 19.97 10.38
C ARG A 212 2.83 20.50 11.73
N GLU A 213 2.19 21.57 12.20
CA GLU A 213 2.59 22.23 13.45
C GLU A 213 2.09 21.46 14.67
N SER A 214 0.95 20.82 14.57
CA SER A 214 0.32 20.06 15.64
C SER A 214 0.82 18.61 15.77
N GLN A 215 1.64 18.08 14.86
CA GLN A 215 2.06 16.67 14.73
C GLN A 215 0.91 15.67 14.54
N THR A 216 -0.31 16.11 14.25
CA THR A 216 -1.45 15.19 14.03
C THR A 216 -1.20 14.22 12.88
N GLY A 217 -0.43 14.62 11.84
CA GLY A 217 -0.05 13.74 10.74
C GLY A 217 0.82 12.55 11.15
N THR A 218 1.65 12.72 12.17
CA THR A 218 2.42 11.64 12.78
C THR A 218 1.56 10.81 13.70
N MET A 219 0.76 11.48 14.53
CA MET A 219 -0.05 10.81 15.54
C MET A 219 -1.14 9.95 14.92
N VAL A 220 -1.81 10.40 13.84
CA VAL A 220 -2.85 9.59 13.17
C VAL A 220 -2.32 8.26 12.66
N LEU A 221 -1.06 8.20 12.21
CA LEU A 221 -0.45 6.92 11.80
C LEU A 221 0.02 6.13 13.01
N TRP A 222 0.70 6.76 13.95
CA TRP A 222 1.25 6.07 15.11
C TRP A 222 0.17 5.46 16.00
N ASP A 223 -0.80 6.26 16.42
CA ASP A 223 -1.94 5.77 17.20
C ASP A 223 -2.80 4.81 16.36
N GLY A 224 -2.89 5.04 15.04
CA GLY A 224 -3.54 4.13 14.11
C GLY A 224 -2.89 2.74 14.14
N PHE A 225 -1.55 2.64 14.16
CA PHE A 225 -0.84 1.35 14.30
C PHE A 225 -1.18 0.66 15.62
N GLU A 226 -1.25 1.41 16.73
CA GLU A 226 -1.63 0.87 18.02
C GLU A 226 -3.10 0.38 18.02
N LEU A 227 -4.02 1.13 17.43
CA LEU A 227 -5.41 0.71 17.28
C LEU A 227 -5.56 -0.52 16.38
N LEU A 228 -4.78 -0.61 15.30
CA LEU A 228 -4.72 -1.78 14.42
C LEU A 228 -4.17 -3.00 15.16
N ARG A 229 -3.09 -2.83 15.94
CA ARG A 229 -2.51 -3.86 16.79
C ARG A 229 -3.54 -4.44 17.77
N HIS A 230 -4.28 -3.58 18.45
CA HIS A 230 -5.36 -3.98 19.36
C HIS A 230 -6.55 -4.66 18.63
N SER A 231 -6.70 -4.42 17.33
CA SER A 231 -7.68 -5.11 16.48
C SER A 231 -7.17 -6.44 15.90
N GLY A 232 -5.96 -6.90 16.30
CA GLY A 232 -5.37 -8.16 15.87
C GLY A 232 -4.62 -8.11 14.53
N ILE A 233 -4.43 -6.93 13.94
CA ILE A 233 -3.59 -6.75 12.75
C ILE A 233 -2.12 -6.88 13.16
N LYS A 234 -1.38 -7.69 12.40
CA LYS A 234 0.03 -8.00 12.67
C LYS A 234 1.02 -7.24 11.80
N CYS A 235 0.56 -6.75 10.67
CA CYS A 235 1.41 -6.06 9.72
C CYS A 235 0.65 -4.91 9.06
N VAL A 236 1.31 -3.76 8.90
CA VAL A 236 0.81 -2.63 8.13
C VAL A 236 1.74 -2.39 6.94
N ASP A 237 1.17 -2.46 5.75
CA ASP A 237 1.83 -2.01 4.54
C ASP A 237 1.56 -0.51 4.36
N LEU A 238 2.62 0.29 4.37
CA LEU A 238 2.49 1.73 4.13
C LEU A 238 2.39 2.07 2.64
N GLU A 239 2.37 1.05 1.78
CA GLU A 239 2.35 1.17 0.33
C GLU A 239 3.56 1.96 -0.25
N GLY A 240 3.52 2.28 -1.52
CA GLY A 240 4.67 2.81 -2.24
C GLY A 240 5.45 3.92 -1.55
N VAL A 241 6.77 3.73 -1.47
CA VAL A 241 7.75 4.69 -0.91
C VAL A 241 8.65 5.28 -2.00
N ASN A 242 8.17 5.33 -3.23
CA ASN A 242 8.96 5.60 -4.44
C ASN A 242 9.13 7.09 -4.77
N SER A 243 8.65 8.01 -3.93
CA SER A 243 8.91 9.44 -4.09
C SER A 243 9.69 9.98 -2.87
N PRO A 244 10.67 10.87 -3.05
CA PRO A 244 11.55 11.28 -1.95
C PRO A 244 10.82 11.78 -0.71
N LYS A 245 9.87 12.71 -0.87
CA LYS A 245 9.15 13.32 0.26
C LYS A 245 8.25 12.31 0.97
N ARG A 246 7.41 11.58 0.24
CA ARG A 246 6.48 10.59 0.80
C ARG A 246 7.23 9.37 1.34
N GLY A 247 8.24 8.91 0.61
CA GLY A 247 9.08 7.79 1.02
C GLY A 247 9.80 8.08 2.32
N TYR A 248 10.46 9.24 2.45
CA TYR A 248 11.13 9.62 3.69
C TYR A 248 10.19 9.62 4.90
N PHE A 249 8.98 10.19 4.75
CA PHE A 249 7.98 10.19 5.81
C PHE A 249 7.58 8.77 6.22
N LYS A 250 7.22 7.93 5.27
CA LYS A 250 6.79 6.54 5.53
C LYS A 250 7.93 5.69 6.15
N LEU A 251 9.13 5.75 5.55
CA LEU A 251 10.30 5.02 6.05
C LEU A 251 10.76 5.45 7.46
N SER A 252 10.43 6.68 7.86
CA SER A 252 10.77 7.17 9.20
C SER A 252 10.04 6.44 10.33
N PHE A 253 9.00 5.68 10.02
CA PHE A 253 8.32 4.77 10.95
C PHE A 253 9.04 3.43 11.14
N GLY A 254 10.19 3.21 10.47
CA GLY A 254 11.09 2.10 10.74
C GLY A 254 10.65 0.75 10.21
N GLY A 255 9.80 0.75 9.18
CA GLY A 255 9.36 -0.48 8.52
C GLY A 255 10.44 -1.14 7.66
N GLU A 256 10.26 -2.42 7.38
CA GLU A 256 11.11 -3.19 6.50
C GLU A 256 10.84 -2.84 5.04
N LEU A 257 11.87 -2.47 4.30
CA LEU A 257 11.77 -2.15 2.87
C LEU A 257 11.57 -3.43 2.05
N LYS A 258 10.49 -3.49 1.26
CA LYS A 258 10.16 -4.62 0.40
C LYS A 258 10.18 -4.18 -1.06
N PRO A 259 10.97 -4.85 -1.92
CA PRO A 259 10.91 -4.62 -3.36
C PRO A 259 9.64 -5.26 -3.97
N TYR A 260 9.13 -4.63 -5.01
CA TYR A 260 8.16 -5.21 -5.93
C TYR A 260 8.44 -4.70 -7.35
N TYR A 261 7.81 -5.30 -8.35
CA TYR A 261 8.13 -5.01 -9.73
C TYR A 261 6.86 -4.63 -10.52
N ILE A 262 6.98 -3.62 -11.37
CA ILE A 262 6.00 -3.40 -12.43
C ILE A 262 6.50 -4.16 -13.65
N ILE A 263 5.75 -5.16 -14.08
CA ILE A 263 6.02 -5.97 -15.26
C ILE A 263 5.23 -5.41 -16.42
N GLY A 264 5.87 -5.19 -17.54
CA GLY A 264 5.22 -4.68 -18.73
C GLY A 264 5.76 -5.31 -20.01
N ILE A 265 4.89 -5.41 -21.01
CA ILE A 265 5.22 -5.74 -22.38
C ILE A 265 4.61 -4.67 -23.27
N ASP A 266 5.41 -4.04 -24.10
CA ASP A 266 4.87 -3.08 -25.07
C ASP A 266 4.38 -3.82 -26.31
N GLY A 267 3.26 -3.36 -26.80
CA GLY A 267 2.83 -3.74 -28.13
C GLY A 267 3.89 -3.34 -29.16
N PRO A 268 3.93 -3.99 -30.33
CA PRO A 268 4.78 -3.54 -31.42
C PRO A 268 4.47 -2.06 -31.72
N GLU A 269 5.56 -1.27 -31.90
CA GLU A 269 5.46 0.12 -32.34
C GLU A 269 4.69 0.23 -33.66
#